data_32532268b03f36eacefa95e7cc19b8a6
#
_entry.id   32532268b03f36eacefa95e7cc19b8a6
#
_cell.length_a   1.000
_cell.length_b   1.000
_cell.length_c   1.000
_cell.angle_alpha   90.00
_cell.angle_beta   90.00
_cell.angle_gamma   90.00
#
_symmetry.space_group_name_H-M   'P 1'
#
loop_
_entity.id
_entity.type
_entity.pdbx_description
1 polymer ?
#
loop_
_entity_poly.entity_id
_entity_poly.type
_entity_poly.pdbx_seq_one_letter_code
_entity_poly.pdbx_strand_id
1 'polypeptide(L)'
;MENLKLITSSRRLMALAALATGVALPPQSIMAASTAQVVQQSGVVKGQVLDPSGEPVIGATVKVKGSKTGTVTDIDGNFSLSAAPGAMVEVSYIGYKTMTVKAGNGPLNVTLEDDNQALSEVVVVGFGTQKKVNLTGAVSVIDSKEIASRPVANATQALQGLVPGLQISSSSGSMDATPNVNVRGTTTIGEGSKGTPLILIDGSEGDLNTINPQDIESVSVLKDAAASSIYGSRAPFGVILVTTKKGKSGKVTVNYNNSFRFSGMIRGKHMMNSVDYAAWVNDAHTNGGSGVFFDQERMDKIVAYHNATPVGPGTRKDANGNLLYGIDSSNGTTWNDGYGFGVDDVDWYDALYKSTAFSQEHNASVSGGNDKFNFYASFNYLHNGGFMKLDKDKNDRYNTAAKIGAQITDWLHLDYSTRWTRTDFQRPATLTNSLYQDLARQGWPVLPLQDRNGYYYSAPSPALGLATAGKDTKERDILNQQVNLLIEPIKNWRTHIDFTYRSENTARHWDKKMLYNHDVAGNPIVYDKGSNVHEDEYKENYYNFQAYTEYNFSLAKKHNFHVMGGFQAEQLRKTEFGLQRDGVLDESRLEVD
;
A
#
# COMPACT_ATOMS: atom_id res chain seq x y z
N MET A 1 6.35 -54.73 -4.07
CA MET A 1 7.76 -54.50 -3.70
C MET A 1 7.93 -53.03 -3.71
N GLU A 2 7.95 -52.57 -2.66
CA GLU A 2 8.63 -51.85 -1.55
C GLU A 2 8.31 -50.36 -1.54
N ASN A 3 7.47 -50.01 -0.59
CA ASN A 3 7.68 -49.07 0.51
C ASN A 3 8.76 -47.99 0.38
N LEU A 4 8.33 -46.74 0.35
CA LEU A 4 9.00 -45.70 1.11
C LEU A 4 7.98 -44.74 1.76
N LYS A 5 7.90 -44.82 3.07
CA LYS A 5 7.16 -43.96 3.98
C LYS A 5 7.83 -42.60 4.02
N LEU A 6 7.11 -41.54 3.68
CA LEU A 6 7.47 -40.17 4.05
C LEU A 6 6.84 -39.83 5.39
N ILE A 7 7.69 -39.70 6.37
CA ILE A 7 7.40 -39.36 7.75
C ILE A 7 7.07 -37.86 7.82
N THR A 8 5.85 -37.58 8.20
CA THR A 8 5.39 -36.26 8.67
C THR A 8 6.08 -35.88 9.96
N SER A 9 6.89 -34.84 9.98
CA SER A 9 7.35 -34.18 11.21
C SER A 9 6.75 -32.76 11.33
N SER A 10 5.48 -32.72 11.64
CA SER A 10 4.79 -31.52 12.15
C SER A 10 4.72 -31.55 13.66
N ARG A 11 5.85 -31.41 14.34
CA ARG A 11 5.91 -31.19 15.80
C ARG A 11 7.21 -30.50 16.18
N ARG A 12 7.31 -29.18 15.93
CA ARG A 12 8.23 -28.25 16.64
C ARG A 12 7.93 -26.80 16.28
N LEU A 13 6.75 -26.34 16.66
CA LEU A 13 6.47 -24.87 16.75
C LEU A 13 5.28 -24.63 17.70
N MET A 14 5.39 -25.16 18.93
CA MET A 14 4.51 -24.76 20.04
C MET A 14 5.29 -24.94 21.34
N ALA A 15 6.16 -24.03 21.65
CA ALA A 15 6.76 -23.91 22.99
C ALA A 15 7.37 -22.50 23.14
N LEU A 16 6.53 -21.45 23.17
CA LEU A 16 6.90 -20.13 23.73
C LEU A 16 5.65 -19.31 24.06
N ALA A 17 4.79 -19.86 24.89
CA ALA A 17 3.71 -19.10 25.52
C ALA A 17 3.23 -19.84 26.78
N ALA A 18 4.02 -19.85 27.83
CA ALA A 18 3.57 -20.12 29.19
C ALA A 18 4.72 -19.88 30.18
N LEU A 19 4.89 -18.64 30.63
CA LEU A 19 5.57 -18.32 31.90
C LEU A 19 5.08 -16.95 32.40
N ALA A 20 3.88 -16.96 32.94
CA ALA A 20 3.38 -15.91 33.82
C ALA A 20 2.39 -16.54 34.80
N THR A 21 2.90 -17.33 35.76
CA THR A 21 2.16 -17.66 36.97
C THR A 21 3.03 -17.32 38.15
N GLY A 22 2.51 -16.40 38.95
CA GLY A 22 3.15 -15.86 40.13
C GLY A 22 3.41 -16.93 41.19
N VAL A 23 4.56 -16.80 41.83
CA VAL A 23 4.88 -17.43 43.12
C VAL A 23 4.86 -16.31 44.16
N ALA A 24 3.85 -16.35 44.99
CA ALA A 24 3.81 -15.58 46.24
C ALA A 24 4.76 -16.19 47.25
N LEU A 25 5.77 -15.47 47.68
CA LEU A 25 6.59 -15.78 48.85
C LEU A 25 6.20 -14.85 50.03
N PRO A 26 6.24 -15.37 51.28
CA PRO A 26 5.80 -14.61 52.45
C PRO A 26 6.81 -13.55 52.86
N PRO A 27 6.40 -12.51 53.64
CA PRO A 27 7.26 -11.42 54.00
C PRO A 27 8.23 -11.82 55.13
N GLN A 28 9.52 -11.79 54.83
CA GLN A 28 10.56 -11.78 55.87
C GLN A 28 10.86 -10.34 56.30
N SER A 29 10.69 -10.09 57.58
CA SER A 29 11.06 -8.88 58.28
C SER A 29 12.57 -8.67 58.22
N ILE A 30 13.06 -7.68 57.51
CA ILE A 30 14.44 -7.21 57.59
C ILE A 30 14.46 -5.94 58.42
N MET A 31 15.20 -6.00 59.51
CA MET A 31 15.49 -4.87 60.42
C MET A 31 16.11 -3.70 59.60
N ALA A 32 15.55 -2.53 59.82
CA ALA A 32 16.04 -1.27 59.28
C ALA A 32 17.39 -0.93 59.87
N ALA A 33 18.46 -0.98 59.08
CA ALA A 33 19.69 -0.26 59.39
C ALA A 33 19.47 1.20 58.97
N SER A 34 19.47 2.08 59.93
CA SER A 34 19.41 3.54 59.77
C SER A 34 20.66 4.02 59.03
N THR A 35 20.57 4.20 57.71
CA THR A 35 21.54 5.00 56.94
C THR A 35 21.11 6.47 57.07
N ALA A 36 21.95 7.26 57.73
CA ALA A 36 21.82 8.70 57.76
C ALA A 36 21.72 9.26 56.32
N GLN A 37 20.53 9.73 55.95
CA GLN A 37 20.33 10.54 54.75
C GLN A 37 21.07 11.86 54.96
N VAL A 38 22.17 12.06 54.23
CA VAL A 38 22.73 13.39 54.03
C VAL A 38 21.67 14.18 53.26
N VAL A 39 20.97 15.05 53.96
CA VAL A 39 20.08 16.05 53.37
C VAL A 39 20.94 16.97 52.53
N GLN A 40 21.07 16.69 51.26
CA GLN A 40 21.67 17.58 50.29
C GLN A 40 20.72 18.77 50.16
N GLN A 41 21.12 19.93 50.67
CA GLN A 41 20.35 21.17 50.52
C GLN A 41 20.15 21.43 49.04
N SER A 42 18.93 21.20 48.54
CA SER A 42 18.52 21.59 47.22
C SER A 42 18.38 23.11 47.15
N GLY A 43 19.32 23.76 46.51
CA GLY A 43 19.20 25.18 46.18
C GLY A 43 18.14 25.37 45.10
N VAL A 44 17.51 26.53 45.05
CA VAL A 44 16.61 26.92 43.96
C VAL A 44 17.43 27.74 42.96
N VAL A 45 17.60 27.21 41.76
CA VAL A 45 18.23 27.92 40.62
C VAL A 45 17.13 28.71 39.92
N LYS A 46 17.27 30.01 39.84
CA LYS A 46 16.40 30.91 39.08
C LYS A 46 17.16 31.47 37.89
N GLY A 47 16.47 31.73 36.81
CA GLY A 47 17.09 32.30 35.60
C GLY A 47 16.08 32.66 34.53
N GLN A 48 16.59 33.10 33.40
CA GLN A 48 15.81 33.49 32.25
C GLN A 48 16.37 32.85 30.98
N VAL A 49 15.47 32.45 30.07
CA VAL A 49 15.84 31.91 28.77
C VAL A 49 15.43 32.91 27.70
N LEU A 50 16.41 33.34 26.92
CA LEU A 50 16.26 34.29 25.83
C LEU A 50 16.59 33.63 24.48
N ASP A 51 16.05 34.16 23.40
CA ASP A 51 16.44 33.82 22.05
C ASP A 51 17.67 34.63 21.59
N PRO A 52 18.23 34.38 20.34
CA PRO A 52 19.36 35.15 19.82
C PRO A 52 19.07 36.64 19.60
N SER A 53 17.81 37.04 19.48
CA SER A 53 17.37 38.43 19.37
C SER A 53 17.20 39.13 20.71
N GLY A 54 17.30 38.38 21.81
CA GLY A 54 17.13 38.90 23.19
C GLY A 54 15.67 38.89 23.65
N GLU A 55 14.75 38.24 22.93
CA GLU A 55 13.36 38.09 23.34
C GLU A 55 13.18 36.87 24.30
N PRO A 56 12.25 36.91 25.26
CA PRO A 56 12.02 35.84 26.19
C PRO A 56 11.39 34.61 25.51
N VAL A 57 11.94 33.43 25.77
CA VAL A 57 11.43 32.16 25.24
C VAL A 57 10.42 31.55 26.20
N ILE A 58 9.15 31.56 25.84
CA ILE A 58 8.03 31.03 26.63
C ILE A 58 7.90 29.52 26.45
N GLY A 59 7.76 28.76 27.56
CA GLY A 59 7.53 27.31 27.50
C GLY A 59 8.78 26.46 27.19
N ALA A 60 9.98 27.04 27.28
CA ALA A 60 11.23 26.28 27.18
C ALA A 60 11.34 25.29 28.35
N THR A 61 11.73 24.07 28.05
CA THR A 61 11.94 23.02 29.07
C THR A 61 13.31 23.18 29.71
N VAL A 62 13.34 23.28 31.01
CA VAL A 62 14.56 23.40 31.83
C VAL A 62 14.63 22.23 32.80
N LYS A 63 15.64 21.37 32.69
CA LYS A 63 15.78 20.17 33.54
C LYS A 63 17.20 19.96 34.01
N VAL A 64 17.36 19.29 35.15
CA VAL A 64 18.69 18.84 35.62
C VAL A 64 19.13 17.64 34.76
N LYS A 65 20.31 17.73 34.18
CA LYS A 65 20.86 16.66 33.31
C LYS A 65 20.94 15.33 34.05
N GLY A 66 20.32 14.29 33.49
CA GLY A 66 20.28 12.96 34.08
C GLY A 66 19.23 12.78 35.20
N SER A 67 18.38 13.78 35.48
CA SER A 67 17.31 13.73 36.45
C SER A 67 15.92 13.89 35.80
N LYS A 68 14.88 13.46 36.52
CA LYS A 68 13.47 13.73 36.15
C LYS A 68 12.98 15.10 36.61
N THR A 69 13.80 15.84 37.39
CA THR A 69 13.45 17.15 37.91
C THR A 69 13.59 18.21 36.83
N GLY A 70 12.48 18.86 36.48
CA GLY A 70 12.42 19.89 35.46
C GLY A 70 11.29 20.88 35.68
N THR A 71 11.33 22.00 34.96
CA THR A 71 10.34 23.08 34.95
C THR A 71 10.23 23.62 33.53
N VAL A 72 9.27 24.52 33.27
CA VAL A 72 9.14 25.26 32.00
C VAL A 72 9.23 26.77 32.28
N THR A 73 9.66 27.54 31.29
CA THR A 73 9.71 29.01 31.39
C THR A 73 8.33 29.64 31.28
N ASP A 74 8.13 30.74 32.01
CA ASP A 74 6.92 31.56 32.01
C ASP A 74 6.87 32.53 30.81
N ILE A 75 5.89 33.45 30.79
CA ILE A 75 5.66 34.42 29.70
C ILE A 75 6.82 35.42 29.53
N ASP A 76 7.62 35.65 30.57
CA ASP A 76 8.79 36.50 30.57
C ASP A 76 10.10 35.69 30.38
N GLY A 77 9.99 34.40 30.04
CA GLY A 77 11.13 33.51 29.89
C GLY A 77 11.81 33.07 31.17
N ASN A 78 11.25 33.41 32.38
CA ASN A 78 11.84 33.08 33.65
C ASN A 78 11.54 31.64 34.05
N PHE A 79 12.47 31.02 34.80
CA PHE A 79 12.27 29.70 35.40
C PHE A 79 12.78 29.62 36.83
N SER A 80 12.24 28.66 37.56
CA SER A 80 12.70 28.31 38.90
C SER A 80 12.80 26.79 39.00
N LEU A 81 14.01 26.27 39.20
CA LEU A 81 14.34 24.84 39.18
C LEU A 81 15.03 24.46 40.51
N SER A 82 14.52 23.41 41.17
CA SER A 82 15.18 22.83 42.34
C SER A 82 16.39 22.01 41.91
N ALA A 83 17.59 22.52 42.14
CA ALA A 83 18.85 21.87 41.75
C ALA A 83 19.97 22.19 42.72
N ALA A 84 20.90 21.27 42.91
CA ALA A 84 22.09 21.52 43.75
C ALA A 84 23.01 22.55 43.06
N PRO A 85 23.73 23.40 43.86
CA PRO A 85 24.76 24.28 43.30
C PRO A 85 25.78 23.49 42.49
N GLY A 86 26.06 23.94 41.24
CA GLY A 86 26.95 23.25 40.33
C GLY A 86 26.33 22.14 39.50
N ALA A 87 25.02 21.89 39.61
CA ALA A 87 24.31 20.94 38.74
C ALA A 87 24.34 21.40 37.25
N MET A 88 24.44 20.45 36.35
CA MET A 88 24.29 20.72 34.90
C MET A 88 22.81 20.84 34.57
N VAL A 89 22.39 21.98 34.08
CA VAL A 89 21.03 22.28 33.66
C VAL A 89 20.96 22.23 32.14
N GLU A 90 20.02 21.48 31.64
CA GLU A 90 19.74 21.31 30.19
C GLU A 90 18.50 22.12 29.85
N VAL A 91 18.62 23.04 28.91
CA VAL A 91 17.55 23.91 28.40
C VAL A 91 17.28 23.54 26.97
N SER A 92 16.01 23.24 26.64
CA SER A 92 15.59 22.85 25.28
C SER A 92 14.26 23.53 24.92
N TYR A 93 14.16 23.93 23.64
CA TYR A 93 12.95 24.47 23.05
C TYR A 93 12.91 24.14 21.56
N ILE A 94 11.70 24.02 20.99
CA ILE A 94 11.51 23.68 19.58
C ILE A 94 12.11 24.79 18.70
N GLY A 95 12.98 24.41 17.77
CA GLY A 95 13.68 25.33 16.86
C GLY A 95 15.02 25.85 17.37
N TYR A 96 15.45 25.46 18.57
CA TYR A 96 16.72 25.86 19.17
C TYR A 96 17.57 24.65 19.56
N LYS A 97 18.91 24.83 19.56
CA LYS A 97 19.84 23.82 20.03
C LYS A 97 19.67 23.61 21.54
N THR A 98 19.65 22.36 21.95
CA THR A 98 19.67 22.04 23.39
C THR A 98 20.98 22.49 24.01
N MET A 99 20.90 23.40 24.99
CA MET A 99 22.06 23.91 25.71
C MET A 99 22.21 23.26 27.08
N THR A 100 23.45 22.99 27.47
CA THR A 100 23.76 22.48 28.83
C THR A 100 24.64 23.47 29.53
N VAL A 101 24.15 24.06 30.65
CA VAL A 101 24.83 25.12 31.39
C VAL A 101 24.98 24.69 32.84
N LYS A 102 26.10 25.04 33.47
CA LYS A 102 26.35 24.75 34.90
C LYS A 102 25.65 25.77 35.78
N ALA A 103 24.83 25.34 36.72
CA ALA A 103 24.18 26.21 37.69
C ALA A 103 25.22 26.86 38.64
N GLY A 104 25.25 28.18 38.65
CA GLY A 104 26.07 28.97 39.57
C GLY A 104 25.31 29.37 40.84
N ASN A 105 25.89 30.26 41.66
CA ASN A 105 25.25 30.82 42.88
C ASN A 105 24.37 32.05 42.57
N GLY A 106 24.19 32.43 41.31
CA GLY A 106 23.36 33.57 40.86
C GLY A 106 22.31 33.16 39.82
N PRO A 107 21.55 34.14 39.31
CA PRO A 107 20.56 33.86 38.24
C PRO A 107 21.25 33.31 36.98
N LEU A 108 20.65 32.25 36.43
CA LEU A 108 21.16 31.53 35.27
C LEU A 108 20.48 32.05 33.99
N ASN A 109 21.09 33.01 33.30
CA ASN A 109 20.61 33.51 32.03
C ASN A 109 21.16 32.65 30.88
N VAL A 110 20.27 32.10 30.08
CA VAL A 110 20.61 31.22 28.97
C VAL A 110 20.07 31.82 27.66
N THR A 111 20.95 32.16 26.74
CA THR A 111 20.56 32.54 25.39
C THR A 111 20.64 31.28 24.51
N LEU A 112 19.50 30.86 23.94
CA LEU A 112 19.44 29.73 23.05
C LEU A 112 20.05 30.09 21.68
N GLU A 113 20.70 29.15 21.05
CA GLU A 113 21.15 29.27 19.67
C GLU A 113 20.13 28.61 18.74
N ASP A 114 19.84 29.22 17.61
CA ASP A 114 18.99 28.63 16.59
C ASP A 114 19.51 27.25 16.18
N ASP A 115 18.62 26.25 16.15
CA ASP A 115 18.95 24.95 15.59
C ASP A 115 18.91 25.04 14.06
N ASN A 116 20.00 25.55 13.47
CA ASN A 116 20.14 25.63 12.03
C ASN A 116 20.12 24.27 11.29
N GLN A 117 20.01 23.14 12.03
CA GLN A 117 19.78 21.83 11.39
C GLN A 117 18.37 21.72 10.79
N ALA A 118 17.39 22.47 11.31
CA ALA A 118 16.05 22.54 10.70
C ALA A 118 16.01 23.29 9.35
N LEU A 119 17.04 24.10 9.05
CA LEU A 119 17.14 24.91 7.80
C LEU A 119 17.97 24.25 6.69
N SER A 120 18.56 23.09 6.93
CA SER A 120 19.32 22.38 5.89
C SER A 120 18.57 21.19 5.29
N GLU A 121 17.24 21.34 5.08
CA GLU A 121 16.51 20.34 4.30
C GLU A 121 17.10 20.29 2.89
N VAL A 122 17.85 19.23 2.63
CA VAL A 122 18.48 18.98 1.34
C VAL A 122 17.48 18.17 0.52
N VAL A 123 17.15 18.70 -0.63
CA VAL A 123 16.22 18.07 -1.57
C VAL A 123 17.01 17.47 -2.72
N VAL A 124 16.70 16.25 -3.09
CA VAL A 124 17.22 15.65 -4.33
C VAL A 124 16.53 16.35 -5.50
N VAL A 125 17.30 16.97 -6.37
CA VAL A 125 16.81 17.69 -7.56
C VAL A 125 17.69 17.28 -8.74
N GLY A 126 17.11 16.58 -9.67
CA GLY A 126 17.83 16.17 -10.86
C GLY A 126 19.02 15.24 -10.53
N PHE A 127 20.17 15.59 -11.03
CA PHE A 127 21.42 14.85 -10.84
C PHE A 127 22.22 15.27 -9.58
N GLY A 128 21.56 15.92 -8.60
CA GLY A 128 22.25 16.38 -7.40
C GLY A 128 21.33 16.68 -6.25
N THR A 129 21.90 17.14 -5.14
CA THR A 129 21.16 17.58 -3.97
C THR A 129 21.33 19.08 -3.79
N GLN A 130 20.23 19.80 -3.56
CA GLN A 130 20.23 21.23 -3.29
C GLN A 130 19.50 21.54 -1.99
N LYS A 131 19.91 22.61 -1.31
CA LYS A 131 19.16 23.10 -0.16
C LYS A 131 17.80 23.61 -0.63
N LYS A 132 16.73 23.25 0.07
CA LYS A 132 15.36 23.65 -0.27
C LYS A 132 15.21 25.16 -0.45
N VAL A 133 15.92 25.95 0.35
CA VAL A 133 15.93 27.41 0.28
C VAL A 133 16.55 27.97 -1.01
N ASN A 134 17.34 27.18 -1.74
CA ASN A 134 17.97 27.59 -3.00
C ASN A 134 17.17 27.17 -4.23
N LEU A 135 16.03 26.48 -4.04
CA LEU A 135 15.19 26.02 -5.13
C LEU A 135 14.30 27.17 -5.59
N THR A 136 14.41 27.53 -6.86
CA THR A 136 13.53 28.54 -7.50
C THR A 136 12.24 27.95 -8.02
N GLY A 137 12.15 26.61 -8.13
CA GLY A 137 10.99 25.88 -8.63
C GLY A 137 10.05 25.41 -7.52
N ALA A 138 8.77 25.12 -7.89
CA ALA A 138 7.77 24.60 -6.97
C ALA A 138 8.04 23.12 -6.66
N VAL A 139 8.72 22.85 -5.56
CA VAL A 139 9.03 21.50 -5.05
C VAL A 139 8.32 21.23 -3.75
N SER A 140 7.69 20.07 -3.63
CA SER A 140 7.15 19.55 -2.38
C SER A 140 7.91 18.31 -1.96
N VAL A 141 8.26 18.22 -0.67
CA VAL A 141 8.95 17.06 -0.10
C VAL A 141 8.09 16.43 0.96
N ILE A 142 8.02 15.11 0.97
CA ILE A 142 7.32 14.29 1.95
C ILE A 142 8.36 13.38 2.59
N ASP A 143 8.38 13.31 3.89
CA ASP A 143 9.31 12.47 4.64
C ASP A 143 8.78 11.04 4.86
N SER A 144 9.65 10.14 5.30
CA SER A 144 9.33 8.74 5.56
C SER A 144 8.26 8.56 6.64
N LYS A 145 8.15 9.47 7.60
CA LYS A 145 7.18 9.34 8.72
C LYS A 145 5.76 9.54 8.25
N GLU A 146 5.54 10.54 7.37
CA GLU A 146 4.22 10.80 6.81
C GLU A 146 3.75 9.63 5.93
N ILE A 147 4.66 9.05 5.12
CA ILE A 147 4.37 7.91 4.25
C ILE A 147 4.09 6.65 5.08
N ALA A 148 4.96 6.34 6.04
CA ALA A 148 4.88 5.14 6.86
C ALA A 148 3.68 5.12 7.83
N SER A 149 3.15 6.29 8.20
CA SER A 149 1.99 6.39 9.10
C SER A 149 0.67 5.95 8.46
N ARG A 150 0.62 5.82 7.14
CA ARG A 150 -0.60 5.49 6.39
C ARG A 150 -0.73 3.99 6.15
N PRO A 151 -1.84 3.35 6.55
CA PRO A 151 -2.07 1.92 6.36
C PRO A 151 -2.59 1.62 4.93
N VAL A 152 -1.79 1.90 3.91
CA VAL A 152 -2.14 1.72 2.50
C VAL A 152 -1.34 0.60 1.85
N ALA A 153 -1.87 0.05 0.74
CA ALA A 153 -1.27 -1.10 0.08
C ALA A 153 -0.05 -0.75 -0.79
N ASN A 154 0.03 0.47 -1.30
CA ASN A 154 1.12 0.89 -2.19
C ASN A 154 1.57 2.34 -1.94
N ALA A 155 2.77 2.69 -2.41
CA ALA A 155 3.37 3.99 -2.21
C ALA A 155 2.59 5.11 -2.94
N THR A 156 1.97 4.83 -4.07
CA THR A 156 1.13 5.81 -4.79
C THR A 156 -0.04 6.27 -3.92
N GLN A 157 -0.76 5.33 -3.30
CA GLN A 157 -1.86 5.67 -2.38
C GLN A 157 -1.36 6.42 -1.15
N ALA A 158 -0.15 6.11 -0.67
CA ALA A 158 0.44 6.81 0.47
C ALA A 158 0.63 8.31 0.21
N LEU A 159 0.85 8.72 -1.03
CA LEU A 159 1.05 10.12 -1.42
C LEU A 159 -0.26 10.90 -1.60
N GLN A 160 -1.42 10.21 -1.69
CA GLN A 160 -2.71 10.86 -1.97
C GLN A 160 -3.07 11.88 -0.88
N GLY A 161 -3.30 13.13 -1.29
CA GLY A 161 -3.67 14.23 -0.41
C GLY A 161 -2.53 14.84 0.43
N LEU A 162 -1.27 14.35 0.30
CA LEU A 162 -0.13 14.93 1.00
C LEU A 162 0.51 16.10 0.24
N VAL A 163 0.40 16.10 -1.08
CA VAL A 163 1.05 17.10 -1.93
C VAL A 163 0.00 17.97 -2.62
N PRO A 164 -0.03 19.28 -2.37
CA PRO A 164 -0.88 20.19 -3.13
C PRO A 164 -0.56 20.14 -4.63
N GLY A 165 -1.57 19.90 -5.46
CA GLY A 165 -1.43 19.78 -6.91
C GLY A 165 -1.00 18.40 -7.42
N LEU A 166 -0.83 17.40 -6.56
CA LEU A 166 -0.71 15.99 -6.94
C LEU A 166 -2.08 15.32 -6.82
N GLN A 167 -2.63 14.88 -7.95
CA GLN A 167 -3.89 14.16 -8.01
C GLN A 167 -3.62 12.68 -8.22
N ILE A 168 -4.21 11.86 -7.37
CA ILE A 168 -4.14 10.40 -7.45
C ILE A 168 -5.58 9.89 -7.47
N SER A 169 -5.95 9.21 -8.55
CA SER A 169 -7.28 8.67 -8.74
C SER A 169 -7.21 7.21 -9.17
N SER A 170 -8.14 6.40 -8.66
CA SER A 170 -8.33 5.03 -9.12
C SER A 170 -9.65 4.96 -9.90
N SER A 171 -9.61 4.47 -11.12
CA SER A 171 -10.77 4.30 -11.99
C SER A 171 -11.40 2.90 -11.86
N SER A 172 -10.75 1.99 -11.15
CA SER A 172 -11.16 0.60 -11.00
C SER A 172 -11.00 0.15 -9.55
N GLY A 173 -11.89 -0.74 -9.10
CA GLY A 173 -11.78 -1.44 -7.82
C GLY A 173 -10.92 -2.71 -7.88
N SER A 174 -10.31 -3.03 -9.03
CA SER A 174 -9.43 -4.20 -9.15
C SER A 174 -8.19 -4.04 -8.26
N MET A 175 -7.77 -5.11 -7.61
CA MET A 175 -6.62 -5.10 -6.70
C MET A 175 -5.27 -4.95 -7.42
N ASP A 176 -5.23 -5.24 -8.72
CA ASP A 176 -4.05 -5.02 -9.58
C ASP A 176 -4.10 -3.67 -10.32
N ALA A 177 -5.14 -2.86 -10.09
CA ALA A 177 -5.27 -1.56 -10.73
C ALA A 177 -4.16 -0.61 -10.30
N THR A 178 -3.54 0.02 -11.27
CA THR A 178 -2.56 1.09 -11.07
C THR A 178 -3.30 2.43 -10.97
N PRO A 179 -3.19 3.16 -9.85
CA PRO A 179 -3.77 4.49 -9.74
C PRO A 179 -3.18 5.45 -10.78
N ASN A 180 -4.01 6.31 -11.34
CA ASN A 180 -3.55 7.40 -12.20
C ASN A 180 -2.96 8.52 -11.33
N VAL A 181 -1.79 9.01 -11.74
CA VAL A 181 -1.06 10.09 -11.07
C VAL A 181 -0.93 11.26 -12.01
N ASN A 182 -1.39 12.44 -11.60
CA ASN A 182 -1.27 13.68 -12.36
C ASN A 182 -0.75 14.82 -11.48
N VAL A 183 0.12 15.64 -12.03
CA VAL A 183 0.65 16.83 -11.36
C VAL A 183 0.00 18.07 -12.00
N ARG A 184 -0.67 18.90 -11.18
CA ARG A 184 -1.41 20.10 -11.61
C ARG A 184 -2.53 19.85 -12.62
N GLY A 185 -3.13 18.65 -12.59
CA GLY A 185 -4.25 18.26 -13.44
C GLY A 185 -3.83 17.70 -14.80
N THR A 186 -4.83 17.38 -15.61
CA THR A 186 -4.62 16.83 -16.96
C THR A 186 -4.28 17.97 -17.91
N THR A 187 -3.05 17.99 -18.42
CA THR A 187 -2.50 19.06 -19.26
C THR A 187 -2.41 18.67 -20.74
N THR A 188 -2.89 17.48 -21.12
CA THR A 188 -2.88 16.99 -22.49
C THR A 188 -4.27 16.53 -22.92
N ILE A 189 -4.63 16.83 -24.16
CA ILE A 189 -5.85 16.36 -24.84
C ILE A 189 -5.51 15.40 -25.99
N GLY A 190 -4.21 15.15 -26.24
CA GLY A 190 -3.76 14.29 -27.33
C GLY A 190 -3.98 12.81 -27.01
N GLU A 191 -4.42 12.04 -28.01
CA GLU A 191 -4.44 10.59 -27.94
C GLU A 191 -3.01 10.05 -27.80
N GLY A 192 -2.81 9.08 -26.89
CA GLY A 192 -1.52 8.43 -26.66
C GLY A 192 -0.67 9.02 -25.53
N SER A 193 -1.03 10.19 -24.95
CA SER A 193 -0.37 10.72 -23.76
C SER A 193 -1.26 10.59 -22.53
N LYS A 194 -0.78 9.84 -21.52
CA LYS A 194 -1.51 9.67 -20.24
C LYS A 194 -1.36 10.87 -19.28
N GLY A 195 -0.54 11.87 -19.64
CA GLY A 195 -0.29 13.03 -18.76
C GLY A 195 0.38 12.64 -17.42
N THR A 196 1.07 11.50 -17.36
CA THR A 196 1.68 10.99 -16.13
C THR A 196 3.05 11.64 -15.90
N PRO A 197 3.40 12.00 -14.65
CA PRO A 197 4.74 12.49 -14.33
C PRO A 197 5.80 11.41 -14.51
N LEU A 198 7.04 11.82 -14.77
CA LEU A 198 8.19 10.92 -14.72
C LEU A 198 8.46 10.51 -13.27
N ILE A 199 8.53 9.20 -13.01
CA ILE A 199 8.81 8.68 -11.67
C ILE A 199 10.22 8.10 -11.67
N LEU A 200 11.08 8.63 -10.79
CA LEU A 200 12.44 8.15 -10.62
C LEU A 200 12.63 7.61 -9.20
N ILE A 201 13.11 6.38 -9.09
CA ILE A 201 13.44 5.72 -7.83
C ILE A 201 14.96 5.58 -7.77
N ASP A 202 15.58 6.31 -6.82
CA ASP A 202 17.05 6.41 -6.70
C ASP A 202 17.73 6.80 -8.04
N GLY A 203 17.10 7.72 -8.80
CA GLY A 203 17.63 8.24 -10.06
C GLY A 203 17.28 7.42 -11.31
N SER A 204 16.66 6.27 -11.18
CA SER A 204 16.24 5.41 -12.30
C SER A 204 14.71 5.39 -12.46
N GLU A 205 14.22 5.33 -13.70
CA GLU A 205 12.79 5.22 -13.98
C GLU A 205 12.19 3.96 -13.33
N GLY A 206 11.06 4.13 -12.65
CA GLY A 206 10.41 3.06 -11.89
C GLY A 206 8.91 3.29 -11.68
N ASP A 207 8.27 2.30 -11.07
CA ASP A 207 6.86 2.30 -10.73
C ASP A 207 6.67 2.34 -9.20
N LEU A 208 5.99 3.39 -8.70
CA LEU A 208 5.67 3.56 -7.28
C LEU A 208 4.84 2.42 -6.69
N ASN A 209 4.06 1.72 -7.51
CA ASN A 209 3.21 0.63 -7.04
C ASN A 209 4.00 -0.63 -6.69
N THR A 210 5.24 -0.72 -7.15
CA THR A 210 6.13 -1.87 -6.93
C THR A 210 7.02 -1.73 -5.72
N ILE A 211 7.14 -0.51 -5.16
CA ILE A 211 8.00 -0.26 -4.00
C ILE A 211 7.21 -0.39 -2.69
N ASN A 212 7.85 -0.96 -1.68
CA ASN A 212 7.32 -0.96 -0.33
C ASN A 212 7.36 0.47 0.27
N PRO A 213 6.23 1.04 0.71
CA PRO A 213 6.20 2.38 1.34
C PRO A 213 7.17 2.53 2.52
N GLN A 214 7.41 1.44 3.27
CA GLN A 214 8.32 1.43 4.42
C GLN A 214 9.81 1.57 4.04
N ASP A 215 10.17 1.32 2.78
CA ASP A 215 11.54 1.46 2.28
C ASP A 215 11.85 2.87 1.76
N ILE A 216 10.85 3.75 1.71
CA ILE A 216 11.00 5.13 1.24
C ILE A 216 11.57 5.99 2.36
N GLU A 217 12.62 6.76 2.07
CA GLU A 217 13.19 7.81 2.94
C GLU A 217 12.49 9.14 2.70
N SER A 218 12.32 9.52 1.43
CA SER A 218 11.62 10.75 1.04
C SER A 218 11.07 10.69 -0.37
N VAL A 219 10.05 11.51 -0.63
CA VAL A 219 9.52 11.74 -1.98
C VAL A 219 9.51 13.22 -2.26
N SER A 220 10.15 13.63 -3.36
CA SER A 220 10.15 15.00 -3.86
C SER A 220 9.33 15.11 -5.13
N VAL A 221 8.39 16.04 -5.18
CA VAL A 221 7.53 16.28 -6.35
C VAL A 221 7.90 17.61 -6.98
N LEU A 222 8.47 17.56 -8.20
CA LEU A 222 8.82 18.70 -9.02
C LEU A 222 7.63 19.05 -9.90
N LYS A 223 6.98 20.18 -9.61
CA LYS A 223 5.66 20.49 -10.18
C LYS A 223 5.68 21.45 -11.35
N ASP A 224 6.81 22.08 -11.64
CA ASP A 224 6.93 23.04 -12.73
C ASP A 224 8.08 22.71 -13.67
N ALA A 225 8.06 23.34 -14.85
CA ALA A 225 9.04 23.14 -15.90
C ALA A 225 10.47 23.59 -15.46
N ALA A 226 10.57 24.61 -14.61
CA ALA A 226 11.87 25.10 -14.13
C ALA A 226 12.57 24.02 -13.27
N ALA A 227 11.81 23.38 -12.36
CA ALA A 227 12.34 22.30 -11.52
C ALA A 227 12.59 21.00 -12.31
N SER A 228 11.80 20.71 -13.35
CA SER A 228 11.88 19.48 -14.14
C SER A 228 12.72 19.60 -15.42
N SER A 229 13.20 20.80 -15.76
CA SER A 229 13.92 21.10 -17.03
C SER A 229 15.13 20.21 -17.30
N ILE A 230 15.82 19.77 -16.24
CA ILE A 230 16.99 18.88 -16.34
C ILE A 230 16.68 17.51 -16.95
N TYR A 231 15.39 17.10 -16.91
CA TYR A 231 14.91 15.83 -17.50
C TYR A 231 14.40 15.99 -18.94
N GLY A 232 14.41 17.23 -19.46
CA GLY A 232 14.05 17.54 -20.83
C GLY A 232 12.64 17.09 -21.20
N SER A 233 12.46 16.55 -22.42
CA SER A 233 11.20 16.10 -22.97
C SER A 233 10.56 14.89 -22.25
N ARG A 234 11.26 14.24 -21.34
CA ARG A 234 10.74 13.11 -20.55
C ARG A 234 9.83 13.55 -19.40
N ALA A 235 9.91 14.81 -18.99
CA ALA A 235 9.22 15.32 -17.81
C ALA A 235 8.26 16.50 -18.09
N PRO A 236 7.46 16.47 -19.15
CA PRO A 236 6.56 17.59 -19.48
C PRO A 236 5.43 17.72 -18.44
N PHE A 237 5.12 16.64 -17.70
CA PHE A 237 4.05 16.58 -16.71
C PHE A 237 4.56 16.57 -15.27
N GLY A 238 5.82 17.00 -15.04
CA GLY A 238 6.47 17.00 -13.73
C GLY A 238 7.26 15.73 -13.45
N VAL A 239 7.91 15.70 -12.28
CA VAL A 239 8.76 14.59 -11.86
C VAL A 239 8.47 14.22 -10.41
N ILE A 240 8.43 12.93 -10.11
CA ILE A 240 8.36 12.39 -8.75
C ILE A 240 9.67 11.67 -8.49
N LEU A 241 10.46 12.20 -7.55
CA LEU A 241 11.74 11.63 -7.14
C LEU A 241 11.54 10.87 -5.84
N VAL A 242 11.84 9.59 -5.84
CA VAL A 242 11.77 8.72 -4.66
C VAL A 242 13.19 8.38 -4.24
N THR A 243 13.52 8.69 -3.01
CA THR A 243 14.76 8.24 -2.38
C THR A 243 14.45 7.10 -1.43
N THR A 244 15.13 5.96 -1.58
CA THR A 244 14.94 4.83 -0.69
C THR A 244 15.90 4.87 0.48
N LYS A 245 15.51 4.25 1.60
CA LYS A 245 16.32 4.15 2.82
C LYS A 245 17.68 3.52 2.53
N LYS A 246 18.71 4.01 3.23
CA LYS A 246 20.08 3.48 3.23
C LYS A 246 20.57 3.27 4.65
N GLY A 247 21.65 2.51 4.80
CA GLY A 247 22.34 2.35 6.08
C GLY A 247 22.89 3.69 6.57
N LYS A 248 22.89 3.87 7.89
CA LYS A 248 23.53 5.01 8.55
C LYS A 248 24.69 4.49 9.42
N SER A 249 25.76 5.27 9.53
CA SER A 249 26.82 4.97 10.49
C SER A 249 26.24 4.89 11.90
N GLY A 250 26.59 3.84 12.66
CA GLY A 250 26.10 3.61 14.01
C GLY A 250 25.79 2.15 14.30
N LYS A 251 25.10 1.93 15.41
CA LYS A 251 24.70 0.59 15.86
C LYS A 251 23.71 -0.05 14.88
N VAL A 252 23.81 -1.37 14.75
CA VAL A 252 22.81 -2.15 13.99
C VAL A 252 21.44 -1.98 14.63
N THR A 253 20.48 -1.62 13.80
CA THR A 253 19.07 -1.45 14.17
C THR A 253 18.22 -2.44 13.40
N VAL A 254 17.37 -3.17 14.12
CA VAL A 254 16.39 -4.08 13.54
C VAL A 254 15.01 -3.51 13.81
N ASN A 255 14.20 -3.41 12.76
CA ASN A 255 12.82 -2.95 12.86
C ASN A 255 11.88 -4.03 12.33
N TYR A 256 10.79 -4.26 13.03
CA TYR A 256 9.67 -5.07 12.57
C TYR A 256 8.39 -4.28 12.75
N ASN A 257 7.59 -4.23 11.69
CA ASN A 257 6.30 -3.55 11.68
C ASN A 257 5.27 -4.46 11.01
N ASN A 258 4.07 -4.52 11.55
CA ASN A 258 2.97 -5.25 10.97
C ASN A 258 1.70 -4.40 10.94
N SER A 259 0.80 -4.73 10.02
CA SER A 259 -0.50 -4.08 9.89
C SER A 259 -1.54 -5.14 9.52
N PHE A 260 -2.64 -5.17 10.26
CA PHE A 260 -3.83 -5.95 9.95
C PHE A 260 -4.95 -4.98 9.59
N ARG A 261 -5.55 -5.15 8.41
CA ARG A 261 -6.57 -4.24 7.88
C ARG A 261 -7.85 -5.01 7.61
N PHE A 262 -8.95 -4.45 8.07
CA PHE A 262 -10.29 -4.92 7.78
C PHE A 262 -10.99 -3.82 6.97
N SER A 263 -11.16 -4.06 5.68
CA SER A 263 -11.77 -3.10 4.77
C SER A 263 -13.25 -3.42 4.62
N GLY A 264 -14.11 -2.45 4.88
CA GLY A 264 -15.54 -2.56 4.62
C GLY A 264 -15.88 -2.12 3.19
N MET A 265 -16.79 -2.82 2.55
CA MET A 265 -17.32 -2.41 1.26
C MET A 265 -18.18 -1.15 1.42
N ILE A 266 -17.84 -0.08 0.71
CA ILE A 266 -18.69 1.11 0.62
C ILE A 266 -19.77 0.78 -0.42
N ARG A 267 -20.94 0.39 0.07
CA ARG A 267 -22.10 0.18 -0.78
C ARG A 267 -23.21 1.16 -0.41
N GLY A 268 -24.08 1.42 -1.36
CA GLY A 268 -25.29 2.19 -1.14
C GLY A 268 -26.29 1.46 -0.23
N LYS A 269 -27.56 1.69 -0.44
CA LYS A 269 -28.63 0.96 0.24
C LYS A 269 -28.64 -0.51 -0.22
N HIS A 270 -29.27 -1.38 0.57
CA HIS A 270 -29.62 -2.74 0.15
C HIS A 270 -30.42 -2.71 -1.16
N MET A 271 -30.36 -3.79 -1.92
CA MET A 271 -31.21 -3.94 -3.08
C MET A 271 -32.69 -3.99 -2.62
N MET A 272 -33.57 -3.57 -3.51
CA MET A 272 -35.00 -3.72 -3.32
C MET A 272 -35.33 -5.21 -3.17
N ASN A 273 -36.22 -5.57 -2.26
CA ASN A 273 -36.70 -6.96 -2.14
C ASN A 273 -37.53 -7.37 -3.37
N SER A 274 -37.77 -8.67 -3.53
CA SER A 274 -38.43 -9.20 -4.72
C SER A 274 -39.88 -8.72 -4.89
N VAL A 275 -40.60 -8.48 -3.80
CA VAL A 275 -42.03 -8.04 -3.84
C VAL A 275 -42.12 -6.59 -4.32
N ASP A 276 -41.36 -5.69 -3.70
CA ASP A 276 -41.35 -4.28 -4.08
C ASP A 276 -40.80 -4.09 -5.50
N TYR A 277 -39.79 -4.86 -5.87
CA TYR A 277 -39.24 -4.86 -7.21
C TYR A 277 -40.23 -5.31 -8.27
N ALA A 278 -40.94 -6.43 -8.03
CA ALA A 278 -41.92 -6.94 -8.97
C ALA A 278 -43.13 -5.99 -9.13
N ALA A 279 -43.58 -5.36 -8.04
CA ALA A 279 -44.61 -4.32 -8.09
C ALA A 279 -44.13 -3.12 -8.93
N TRP A 280 -42.90 -2.64 -8.68
CA TRP A 280 -42.29 -1.52 -9.45
C TRP A 280 -42.18 -1.86 -10.94
N VAL A 281 -41.75 -3.09 -11.31
CA VAL A 281 -41.66 -3.53 -12.71
C VAL A 281 -43.04 -3.52 -13.36
N ASN A 282 -44.08 -4.02 -12.67
CA ASN A 282 -45.44 -4.01 -13.19
C ASN A 282 -45.99 -2.61 -13.40
N ASP A 283 -45.73 -1.69 -12.47
CA ASP A 283 -46.12 -0.28 -12.61
C ASP A 283 -45.42 0.38 -13.80
N ALA A 284 -44.08 0.14 -13.96
CA ALA A 284 -43.34 0.66 -15.08
C ALA A 284 -43.82 0.15 -16.44
N HIS A 285 -44.12 -1.17 -16.54
CA HIS A 285 -44.67 -1.80 -17.74
C HIS A 285 -46.07 -1.28 -18.08
N THR A 286 -46.92 -1.17 -17.07
CA THR A 286 -48.30 -0.66 -17.25
C THR A 286 -48.28 0.80 -17.71
N ASN A 287 -47.47 1.64 -17.06
CA ASN A 287 -47.33 3.03 -17.43
C ASN A 287 -46.67 3.22 -18.82
N GLY A 288 -45.84 2.26 -19.23
CA GLY A 288 -45.26 2.18 -20.57
C GLY A 288 -46.18 1.61 -21.65
N GLY A 289 -47.43 1.23 -21.31
CA GLY A 289 -48.41 0.68 -22.23
C GLY A 289 -48.20 -0.80 -22.63
N SER A 290 -47.32 -1.52 -21.90
CA SER A 290 -46.96 -2.92 -22.21
C SER A 290 -47.79 -3.96 -21.39
N GLY A 291 -48.66 -3.52 -20.50
CA GLY A 291 -49.36 -4.38 -19.56
C GLY A 291 -48.47 -4.83 -18.39
N VAL A 292 -48.96 -5.79 -17.59
CA VAL A 292 -48.17 -6.34 -16.47
C VAL A 292 -47.11 -7.31 -16.96
N PHE A 293 -45.93 -7.25 -16.34
CA PHE A 293 -44.85 -8.19 -16.63
C PHE A 293 -44.97 -9.47 -15.79
N PHE A 294 -45.22 -9.30 -14.49
CA PHE A 294 -45.55 -10.41 -13.59
C PHE A 294 -47.05 -10.47 -13.41
N ASP A 295 -47.69 -11.56 -13.86
CA ASP A 295 -49.11 -11.80 -13.65
C ASP A 295 -49.43 -12.05 -12.17
N GLN A 296 -50.74 -12.14 -11.84
CA GLN A 296 -51.18 -12.30 -10.45
C GLN A 296 -50.66 -13.60 -9.83
N GLU A 297 -50.64 -14.70 -10.58
CA GLU A 297 -50.14 -15.99 -10.08
C GLU A 297 -48.65 -15.88 -9.71
N ARG A 298 -47.88 -15.21 -10.54
CA ARG A 298 -46.42 -14.99 -10.27
C ARG A 298 -46.23 -14.06 -9.08
N MET A 299 -46.97 -12.97 -8.98
CA MET A 299 -46.94 -12.08 -7.83
C MET A 299 -47.23 -12.80 -6.52
N ASP A 300 -48.28 -13.67 -6.50
CA ASP A 300 -48.64 -14.45 -5.32
C ASP A 300 -47.50 -15.40 -4.90
N LYS A 301 -46.80 -16.03 -5.85
CA LYS A 301 -45.65 -16.87 -5.59
C LYS A 301 -44.45 -16.06 -5.06
N ILE A 302 -44.17 -14.88 -5.61
CA ILE A 302 -43.09 -13.98 -5.13
C ILE A 302 -43.36 -13.57 -3.68
N VAL A 303 -44.60 -13.15 -3.37
CA VAL A 303 -45.00 -12.77 -2.00
C VAL A 303 -44.91 -13.96 -1.04
N ALA A 304 -45.39 -15.13 -1.45
CA ALA A 304 -45.30 -16.34 -0.64
C ALA A 304 -43.85 -16.73 -0.33
N TYR A 305 -42.97 -16.69 -1.34
CA TYR A 305 -41.57 -17.02 -1.18
C TYR A 305 -40.84 -15.99 -0.31
N HIS A 306 -41.07 -14.69 -0.51
CA HIS A 306 -40.51 -13.63 0.30
C HIS A 306 -40.79 -13.80 1.79
N ASN A 307 -42.06 -14.13 2.14
CA ASN A 307 -42.52 -14.28 3.53
C ASN A 307 -42.12 -15.63 4.17
N ALA A 308 -41.57 -16.56 3.39
CA ALA A 308 -41.20 -17.88 3.87
C ALA A 308 -39.79 -17.90 4.49
N THR A 309 -39.50 -18.86 5.37
CA THR A 309 -38.22 -19.01 6.05
C THR A 309 -37.25 -19.83 5.21
N PRO A 310 -35.99 -19.38 4.97
CA PRO A 310 -34.99 -20.15 4.28
C PRO A 310 -34.69 -21.47 5.01
N VAL A 311 -34.63 -22.58 4.26
CA VAL A 311 -34.34 -23.92 4.80
C VAL A 311 -33.24 -24.65 4.02
N GLY A 312 -32.86 -24.12 2.86
CA GLY A 312 -31.81 -24.67 2.02
C GLY A 312 -31.54 -23.80 0.79
N PRO A 313 -30.62 -24.19 -0.09
CA PRO A 313 -30.37 -23.50 -1.34
C PRO A 313 -31.67 -23.37 -2.15
N GLY A 314 -31.97 -22.17 -2.66
CA GLY A 314 -33.16 -21.88 -3.46
C GLY A 314 -34.48 -22.39 -2.87
N THR A 315 -34.54 -22.68 -1.56
CA THR A 315 -35.67 -23.34 -0.90
C THR A 315 -36.02 -22.62 0.39
N ARG A 316 -37.31 -22.33 0.55
CA ARG A 316 -37.93 -21.75 1.75
C ARG A 316 -39.09 -22.57 2.24
N LYS A 317 -39.52 -22.37 3.48
CA LYS A 317 -40.64 -23.06 4.11
C LYS A 317 -41.69 -22.05 4.57
N ASP A 318 -42.95 -22.20 4.15
CA ASP A 318 -44.05 -21.34 4.58
C ASP A 318 -44.49 -21.64 6.02
N ALA A 319 -45.40 -20.83 6.54
CA ALA A 319 -45.96 -20.99 7.89
C ALA A 319 -46.71 -22.33 8.10
N ASN A 320 -47.18 -22.95 7.03
CA ASN A 320 -47.90 -24.24 7.05
C ASN A 320 -46.93 -25.43 6.91
N GLY A 321 -45.64 -25.18 6.71
CA GLY A 321 -44.62 -26.21 6.55
C GLY A 321 -44.40 -26.67 5.11
N ASN A 322 -45.03 -26.04 4.11
CA ASN A 322 -44.84 -26.38 2.70
C ASN A 322 -43.50 -25.81 2.19
N LEU A 323 -42.82 -26.56 1.33
CA LEU A 323 -41.59 -26.12 0.67
C LEU A 323 -41.95 -25.26 -0.55
N LEU A 324 -41.30 -24.11 -0.64
CA LEU A 324 -41.37 -23.19 -1.75
C LEU A 324 -40.00 -23.11 -2.40
N TYR A 325 -39.94 -22.98 -3.71
CA TYR A 325 -38.73 -22.97 -4.49
C TYR A 325 -38.58 -21.66 -5.23
N GLY A 326 -37.33 -21.11 -5.27
CA GLY A 326 -37.02 -19.85 -5.93
C GLY A 326 -37.15 -19.88 -7.45
N ILE A 327 -37.23 -21.09 -8.02
CA ILE A 327 -37.48 -21.33 -9.44
C ILE A 327 -38.35 -22.56 -9.65
N ASP A 328 -39.23 -22.48 -10.63
CA ASP A 328 -40.16 -23.57 -11.01
C ASP A 328 -39.63 -24.31 -12.25
N SER A 329 -40.13 -25.52 -12.44
CA SER A 329 -40.00 -26.28 -13.69
C SER A 329 -41.35 -26.38 -14.39
N SER A 330 -41.39 -26.04 -15.67
CA SER A 330 -42.63 -26.13 -16.48
C SER A 330 -42.94 -27.54 -16.96
N ASN A 331 -41.92 -28.40 -17.06
CA ASN A 331 -42.04 -29.76 -17.64
C ASN A 331 -41.57 -30.87 -16.67
N GLY A 332 -41.19 -30.52 -15.44
CA GLY A 332 -40.70 -31.46 -14.43
C GLY A 332 -39.28 -31.98 -14.66
N THR A 333 -38.61 -31.60 -15.74
CA THR A 333 -37.23 -32.04 -16.07
C THR A 333 -36.24 -30.91 -16.11
N THR A 334 -36.60 -29.75 -16.62
CA THR A 334 -35.73 -28.58 -16.73
C THR A 334 -36.32 -27.40 -15.96
N TRP A 335 -35.45 -26.56 -15.41
CA TRP A 335 -35.86 -25.32 -14.79
C TRP A 335 -36.31 -24.31 -15.85
N ASN A 336 -37.31 -23.48 -15.46
CA ASN A 336 -37.71 -22.34 -16.27
C ASN A 336 -36.55 -21.35 -16.41
N ASP A 337 -36.47 -20.68 -17.57
CA ASP A 337 -35.43 -19.75 -17.92
C ASP A 337 -36.00 -18.34 -18.14
N GLY A 338 -35.15 -17.32 -17.89
CA GLY A 338 -35.43 -15.91 -18.15
C GLY A 338 -35.92 -15.11 -16.94
N TYR A 339 -36.05 -13.81 -17.15
CA TYR A 339 -36.35 -12.82 -16.11
C TYR A 339 -37.73 -12.98 -15.44
N GLY A 340 -38.69 -13.49 -16.16
CA GLY A 340 -40.08 -13.60 -15.69
C GLY A 340 -40.41 -14.85 -14.85
N PHE A 341 -39.50 -15.81 -14.72
CA PHE A 341 -39.80 -17.11 -14.11
C PHE A 341 -39.26 -17.29 -12.69
N GLY A 342 -38.32 -16.45 -12.26
CA GLY A 342 -37.80 -16.48 -10.90
C GLY A 342 -38.83 -15.93 -9.90
N VAL A 343 -38.80 -16.45 -8.68
CA VAL A 343 -39.56 -15.96 -7.53
C VAL A 343 -38.68 -15.83 -6.28
N ASP A 344 -37.36 -15.91 -6.46
CA ASP A 344 -36.39 -15.79 -5.36
C ASP A 344 -36.39 -14.37 -4.75
N ASP A 345 -35.60 -14.15 -3.74
CA ASP A 345 -35.51 -12.89 -3.03
C ASP A 345 -34.02 -12.63 -2.69
N VAL A 346 -33.25 -12.31 -3.72
CA VAL A 346 -31.79 -12.22 -3.66
C VAL A 346 -31.32 -10.77 -3.59
N ASP A 347 -30.62 -10.40 -2.51
CA ASP A 347 -29.72 -9.24 -2.53
C ASP A 347 -28.39 -9.66 -3.19
N TRP A 348 -28.22 -9.29 -4.46
CA TRP A 348 -27.06 -9.69 -5.26
C TRP A 348 -25.73 -9.15 -4.72
N TYR A 349 -25.75 -7.99 -4.05
CA TYR A 349 -24.54 -7.51 -3.40
C TYR A 349 -24.17 -8.39 -2.21
N ASP A 350 -25.14 -8.77 -1.39
CA ASP A 350 -24.91 -9.68 -0.27
C ASP A 350 -24.58 -11.10 -0.76
N ALA A 351 -25.13 -11.54 -1.88
CA ALA A 351 -24.86 -12.87 -2.44
C ALA A 351 -23.42 -13.00 -2.96
N LEU A 352 -22.92 -11.97 -3.64
CA LEU A 352 -21.65 -12.03 -4.36
C LEU A 352 -20.47 -11.42 -3.59
N TYR A 353 -20.71 -10.43 -2.72
CA TYR A 353 -19.65 -9.72 -2.02
C TYR A 353 -19.64 -9.98 -0.51
N LYS A 354 -18.45 -10.08 0.06
CA LYS A 354 -18.23 -10.06 1.50
C LYS A 354 -18.43 -8.65 2.03
N SER A 355 -18.98 -8.51 3.22
CA SER A 355 -19.07 -7.22 3.91
C SER A 355 -17.70 -6.69 4.32
N THR A 356 -16.73 -7.58 4.54
CA THR A 356 -15.39 -7.25 5.02
C THR A 356 -14.35 -8.09 4.29
N ALA A 357 -13.30 -7.43 3.81
CA ALA A 357 -12.09 -8.06 3.28
C ALA A 357 -10.94 -7.88 4.27
N PHE A 358 -10.16 -8.95 4.45
CA PHE A 358 -8.99 -8.97 5.32
C PHE A 358 -7.71 -8.81 4.52
N SER A 359 -6.81 -7.97 5.03
CA SER A 359 -5.46 -7.80 4.48
C SER A 359 -4.46 -7.74 5.61
N GLN A 360 -3.25 -8.22 5.38
CA GLN A 360 -2.16 -8.18 6.34
C GLN A 360 -0.86 -7.78 5.67
N GLU A 361 -0.01 -7.12 6.43
CA GLU A 361 1.29 -6.70 5.97
C GLU A 361 2.33 -6.92 7.08
N HIS A 362 3.48 -7.47 6.70
CA HIS A 362 4.62 -7.71 7.58
C HIS A 362 5.85 -7.11 6.94
N ASN A 363 6.54 -6.24 7.67
CA ASN A 363 7.74 -5.58 7.20
C ASN A 363 8.85 -5.76 8.23
N ALA A 364 9.99 -6.27 7.80
CA ALA A 364 11.19 -6.40 8.61
C ALA A 364 12.35 -5.68 7.92
N SER A 365 13.15 -4.93 8.68
CA SER A 365 14.34 -4.31 8.14
C SER A 365 15.49 -4.31 9.13
N VAL A 366 16.70 -4.34 8.61
CA VAL A 366 17.95 -4.22 9.36
C VAL A 366 18.84 -3.18 8.69
N SER A 367 19.43 -2.30 9.47
CA SER A 367 20.36 -1.29 8.99
C SER A 367 21.47 -1.04 9.99
N GLY A 368 22.63 -0.64 9.50
CA GLY A 368 23.76 -0.33 10.34
C GLY A 368 24.96 0.09 9.51
N GLY A 369 26.09 0.30 10.17
CA GLY A 369 27.31 0.61 9.49
C GLY A 369 28.32 1.36 10.36
N ASN A 370 29.40 1.75 9.72
CA ASN A 370 30.41 2.64 10.25
C ASN A 370 30.78 3.69 9.19
N ASP A 371 31.81 4.48 9.40
CA ASP A 371 32.21 5.55 8.49
C ASP A 371 32.72 5.05 7.12
N LYS A 372 33.10 3.77 7.00
CA LYS A 372 33.59 3.16 5.76
C LYS A 372 32.56 2.25 5.07
N PHE A 373 31.59 1.73 5.82
CA PHE A 373 30.65 0.74 5.31
C PHE A 373 29.29 0.94 5.97
N ASN A 374 28.25 0.95 5.17
CA ASN A 374 26.88 0.97 5.66
C ASN A 374 26.01 -0.01 4.86
N PHE A 375 24.95 -0.48 5.49
CA PHE A 375 24.02 -1.42 4.87
C PHE A 375 22.60 -1.18 5.33
N TYR A 376 21.67 -1.49 4.44
CA TYR A 376 20.22 -1.59 4.68
C TYR A 376 19.72 -2.84 4.00
N ALA A 377 18.89 -3.62 4.66
CA ALA A 377 18.16 -4.72 4.04
C ALA A 377 16.73 -4.76 4.59
N SER A 378 15.76 -5.09 3.73
CA SER A 378 14.36 -5.22 4.12
C SER A 378 13.69 -6.39 3.42
N PHE A 379 12.64 -6.88 4.06
CA PHE A 379 11.67 -7.82 3.52
C PHE A 379 10.27 -7.36 3.87
N ASN A 380 9.36 -7.34 2.89
CA ASN A 380 7.96 -7.03 3.08
C ASN A 380 7.09 -8.11 2.43
N TYR A 381 6.06 -8.54 3.15
CA TYR A 381 4.98 -9.38 2.65
C TYR A 381 3.66 -8.65 2.86
N LEU A 382 2.90 -8.50 1.78
CA LEU A 382 1.56 -7.94 1.77
C LEU A 382 0.60 -8.98 1.21
N HIS A 383 -0.41 -9.35 2.00
CA HIS A 383 -1.59 -10.06 1.53
C HIS A 383 -2.77 -9.09 1.46
N ASN A 384 -3.35 -8.94 0.29
CA ASN A 384 -4.54 -8.12 0.07
C ASN A 384 -5.69 -9.01 -0.40
N GLY A 385 -6.63 -9.31 0.49
CA GLY A 385 -7.81 -10.12 0.19
C GLY A 385 -8.90 -9.28 -0.44
N GLY A 386 -9.63 -9.87 -1.38
CA GLY A 386 -10.75 -9.21 -2.06
C GLY A 386 -12.11 -9.47 -1.44
N PHE A 387 -13.11 -8.88 -2.05
CA PHE A 387 -14.49 -8.89 -1.56
C PHE A 387 -15.36 -10.00 -2.15
N MET A 388 -14.89 -10.77 -3.15
CA MET A 388 -15.71 -11.81 -3.77
C MET A 388 -15.98 -12.97 -2.80
N LYS A 389 -17.25 -13.43 -2.74
CA LYS A 389 -17.66 -14.63 -2.01
C LYS A 389 -17.49 -15.89 -2.86
N LEU A 390 -17.79 -15.78 -4.16
CA LEU A 390 -17.69 -16.88 -5.10
C LEU A 390 -16.31 -16.85 -5.74
N ASP A 391 -15.51 -17.89 -5.44
CA ASP A 391 -14.09 -17.98 -5.73
C ASP A 391 -13.24 -16.87 -5.05
N LYS A 392 -11.91 -16.97 -5.17
CA LYS A 392 -10.98 -16.08 -4.48
C LYS A 392 -10.48 -14.99 -5.40
N ASP A 393 -10.58 -13.76 -4.92
CA ASP A 393 -9.83 -12.63 -5.45
C ASP A 393 -8.79 -12.19 -4.41
N LYS A 394 -7.54 -12.08 -4.80
CA LYS A 394 -6.42 -11.73 -3.94
C LYS A 394 -5.26 -11.12 -4.71
N ASN A 395 -4.43 -10.39 -3.98
CA ASN A 395 -3.17 -9.88 -4.48
C ASN A 395 -2.11 -10.01 -3.38
N ASP A 396 -1.15 -10.91 -3.57
CA ASP A 396 -0.02 -11.13 -2.67
C ASP A 396 1.22 -10.43 -3.24
N ARG A 397 1.93 -9.65 -2.42
CA ARG A 397 3.16 -8.97 -2.86
C ARG A 397 4.29 -9.25 -1.88
N TYR A 398 5.43 -9.59 -2.45
CA TYR A 398 6.70 -9.80 -1.76
C TYR A 398 7.70 -8.76 -2.25
N ASN A 399 8.33 -8.03 -1.33
CA ASN A 399 9.39 -7.10 -1.66
C ASN A 399 10.64 -7.47 -0.85
N THR A 400 11.79 -7.45 -1.52
CA THR A 400 13.09 -7.54 -0.87
C THR A 400 13.96 -6.42 -1.37
N ALA A 401 14.62 -5.70 -0.47
CA ALA A 401 15.58 -4.66 -0.83
C ALA A 401 16.87 -4.83 -0.04
N ALA A 402 17.99 -4.56 -0.69
CA ALA A 402 19.28 -4.47 -0.03
C ALA A 402 20.08 -3.31 -0.64
N LYS A 403 20.72 -2.52 0.23
CA LYS A 403 21.62 -1.44 -0.13
C LYS A 403 22.92 -1.55 0.67
N ILE A 404 24.05 -1.38 0.00
CA ILE A 404 25.38 -1.39 0.59
C ILE A 404 26.11 -0.15 0.09
N GLY A 405 26.66 0.64 1.02
CA GLY A 405 27.56 1.75 0.71
C GLY A 405 28.95 1.49 1.28
N ALA A 406 29.97 1.68 0.49
CA ALA A 406 31.37 1.44 0.88
C ALA A 406 32.28 2.59 0.44
N GLN A 407 33.01 3.17 1.40
CA GLN A 407 34.11 4.07 1.14
C GLN A 407 35.36 3.24 0.85
N ILE A 408 35.67 3.05 -0.44
CA ILE A 408 36.78 2.17 -0.89
C ILE A 408 38.12 2.85 -0.62
N THR A 409 38.23 4.14 -0.98
CA THR A 409 39.35 5.01 -0.68
C THR A 409 38.81 6.38 -0.27
N ASP A 410 39.66 7.32 0.13
CA ASP A 410 39.20 8.67 0.52
C ASP A 410 38.52 9.43 -0.63
N TRP A 411 38.77 9.03 -1.87
CA TRP A 411 38.25 9.67 -3.09
C TRP A 411 37.26 8.80 -3.89
N LEU A 412 37.01 7.53 -3.48
CA LEU A 412 36.12 6.59 -4.18
C LEU A 412 35.08 6.00 -3.24
N HIS A 413 33.81 6.27 -3.52
CA HIS A 413 32.66 5.66 -2.84
C HIS A 413 31.88 4.82 -3.82
N LEU A 414 31.40 3.65 -3.36
CA LEU A 414 30.58 2.72 -4.10
C LEU A 414 29.26 2.51 -3.34
N ASP A 415 28.13 2.73 -4.00
CA ASP A 415 26.82 2.25 -3.57
C ASP A 415 26.34 1.15 -4.51
N TYR A 416 25.90 0.04 -3.94
CA TYR A 416 25.17 -1.02 -4.65
C TYR A 416 23.81 -1.20 -4.05
N SER A 417 22.77 -1.30 -4.89
CA SER A 417 21.43 -1.62 -4.45
C SER A 417 20.76 -2.67 -5.33
N THR A 418 20.00 -3.54 -4.70
CA THR A 418 19.13 -4.51 -5.36
C THR A 418 17.74 -4.47 -4.74
N ARG A 419 16.71 -4.55 -5.58
CA ARG A 419 15.32 -4.65 -5.16
C ARG A 419 14.63 -5.71 -6.02
N TRP A 420 13.92 -6.60 -5.37
CA TRP A 420 13.08 -7.59 -6.02
C TRP A 420 11.66 -7.46 -5.52
N THR A 421 10.71 -7.50 -6.44
CA THR A 421 9.28 -7.46 -6.14
C THR A 421 8.60 -8.57 -6.91
N ARG A 422 7.87 -9.43 -6.20
CA ARG A 422 6.94 -10.39 -6.78
C ARG A 422 5.52 -10.02 -6.42
N THR A 423 4.63 -10.09 -7.39
CA THR A 423 3.19 -9.89 -7.20
C THR A 423 2.45 -11.07 -7.79
N ASP A 424 1.64 -11.73 -6.95
CA ASP A 424 0.78 -12.86 -7.32
C ASP A 424 -0.68 -12.42 -7.21
N PHE A 425 -1.30 -12.16 -8.34
CA PHE A 425 -2.69 -11.74 -8.45
C PHE A 425 -3.57 -12.90 -8.93
N GLN A 426 -4.78 -12.99 -8.37
CA GLN A 426 -5.79 -13.97 -8.78
C GLN A 426 -7.18 -13.36 -8.66
N ARG A 427 -8.05 -13.66 -9.63
CA ARG A 427 -9.50 -13.37 -9.58
C ARG A 427 -10.29 -14.41 -10.39
N PRO A 428 -11.63 -14.51 -10.23
CA PRO A 428 -12.47 -15.26 -11.17
C PRO A 428 -12.32 -14.73 -12.59
N ALA A 429 -12.22 -15.61 -13.59
CA ALA A 429 -12.01 -15.22 -14.99
C ALA A 429 -13.15 -14.34 -15.55
N THR A 430 -14.37 -14.57 -15.09
CA THR A 430 -15.57 -13.82 -15.52
C THR A 430 -15.84 -12.55 -14.71
N LEU A 431 -14.99 -12.24 -13.73
CA LEU A 431 -15.13 -11.01 -12.95
C LEU A 431 -14.78 -9.78 -13.80
N THR A 432 -15.79 -9.01 -14.17
CA THR A 432 -15.62 -7.76 -14.91
C THR A 432 -15.47 -6.56 -13.97
N ASN A 433 -14.83 -5.50 -14.46
CA ASN A 433 -14.72 -4.25 -13.69
C ASN A 433 -16.08 -3.52 -13.56
N SER A 434 -17.07 -3.90 -14.36
CA SER A 434 -18.41 -3.34 -14.36
C SER A 434 -19.41 -4.13 -13.51
N LEU A 435 -19.04 -5.30 -12.95
CA LEU A 435 -19.98 -6.19 -12.24
C LEU A 435 -20.85 -5.43 -11.22
N TYR A 436 -20.25 -4.55 -10.42
CA TYR A 436 -21.00 -3.79 -9.42
C TYR A 436 -22.11 -2.92 -10.05
N GLN A 437 -21.82 -2.27 -11.17
CA GLN A 437 -22.78 -1.44 -11.91
C GLN A 437 -23.80 -2.30 -12.66
N ASP A 438 -23.37 -3.44 -13.18
CA ASP A 438 -24.22 -4.37 -13.89
C ASP A 438 -25.26 -4.98 -12.96
N LEU A 439 -24.89 -5.28 -11.71
CA LEU A 439 -25.85 -5.71 -10.68
C LEU A 439 -26.90 -4.64 -10.37
N ALA A 440 -26.51 -3.36 -10.32
CA ALA A 440 -27.45 -2.27 -10.11
C ALA A 440 -28.48 -2.13 -11.24
N ARG A 441 -28.13 -2.55 -12.47
CA ARG A 441 -29.01 -2.45 -13.65
C ARG A 441 -29.77 -3.73 -13.96
N GLN A 442 -29.17 -4.89 -13.71
CA GLN A 442 -29.64 -6.20 -14.19
C GLN A 442 -29.77 -7.25 -13.07
N GLY A 443 -29.40 -6.93 -11.87
CA GLY A 443 -29.51 -7.81 -10.71
C GLY A 443 -30.95 -7.86 -10.17
N TRP A 444 -31.85 -8.54 -10.89
CA TRP A 444 -33.25 -8.67 -10.45
C TRP A 444 -33.34 -9.57 -9.22
N PRO A 445 -33.95 -9.10 -8.12
CA PRO A 445 -34.04 -9.90 -6.88
C PRO A 445 -34.80 -11.21 -7.04
N VAL A 446 -35.71 -11.26 -8.01
CA VAL A 446 -36.53 -12.47 -8.28
C VAL A 446 -35.74 -13.59 -8.98
N LEU A 447 -34.54 -13.30 -9.49
CA LEU A 447 -33.72 -14.32 -10.14
C LEU A 447 -33.07 -15.23 -9.11
N PRO A 448 -33.08 -16.57 -9.34
CA PRO A 448 -32.50 -17.51 -8.39
C PRO A 448 -30.96 -17.44 -8.36
N LEU A 449 -30.41 -17.47 -7.16
CA LEU A 449 -28.97 -17.65 -6.95
C LEU A 449 -28.58 -19.12 -7.18
N GLN A 450 -29.37 -20.03 -6.64
CA GLN A 450 -29.18 -21.49 -6.71
C GLN A 450 -30.51 -22.18 -6.95
N ASP A 451 -30.46 -23.35 -7.59
CA ASP A 451 -31.59 -24.25 -7.63
C ASP A 451 -31.78 -24.98 -6.28
N ARG A 452 -32.86 -25.78 -6.14
CA ARG A 452 -33.13 -26.54 -4.91
C ARG A 452 -32.11 -27.63 -4.61
N ASN A 453 -31.30 -28.02 -5.60
CA ASN A 453 -30.21 -29.01 -5.44
C ASN A 453 -28.91 -28.35 -4.97
N GLY A 454 -28.88 -27.00 -4.92
CA GLY A 454 -27.72 -26.22 -4.47
C GLY A 454 -26.75 -25.83 -5.58
N TYR A 455 -27.06 -26.11 -6.83
CA TYR A 455 -26.24 -25.67 -7.95
C TYR A 455 -26.50 -24.21 -8.28
N TYR A 456 -25.45 -23.45 -8.56
CA TYR A 456 -25.61 -22.08 -9.04
C TYR A 456 -26.33 -22.06 -10.37
N TYR A 457 -27.27 -21.12 -10.49
CA TYR A 457 -28.10 -20.97 -11.69
C TYR A 457 -27.62 -19.78 -12.52
N SER A 458 -27.60 -19.92 -13.84
CA SER A 458 -26.91 -18.98 -14.73
C SER A 458 -27.77 -17.99 -15.47
N ALA A 459 -29.07 -18.18 -15.54
CA ALA A 459 -29.87 -17.37 -16.45
C ALA A 459 -30.74 -16.36 -15.71
N PRO A 460 -30.44 -15.10 -15.80
CA PRO A 460 -29.26 -14.39 -16.28
C PRO A 460 -28.29 -13.97 -15.16
N SER A 461 -28.11 -14.80 -14.16
CA SER A 461 -27.25 -14.56 -12.98
C SER A 461 -25.76 -14.67 -13.32
N PRO A 462 -24.89 -13.81 -12.77
CA PRO A 462 -23.45 -13.94 -12.93
C PRO A 462 -22.83 -15.02 -12.02
N ALA A 463 -23.60 -15.58 -11.08
CA ALA A 463 -23.08 -16.45 -10.01
C ALA A 463 -22.41 -17.72 -10.53
N LEU A 464 -23.01 -18.41 -11.50
CA LEU A 464 -22.45 -19.62 -12.08
C LEU A 464 -21.06 -19.36 -12.69
N GLY A 465 -20.95 -18.32 -13.52
CA GLY A 465 -19.68 -17.95 -14.15
C GLY A 465 -18.62 -17.57 -13.13
N LEU A 466 -18.97 -16.77 -12.12
CA LEU A 466 -18.04 -16.36 -11.06
C LEU A 466 -17.56 -17.56 -10.22
N ALA A 467 -18.40 -18.57 -10.02
CA ALA A 467 -18.07 -19.72 -9.20
C ALA A 467 -17.27 -20.79 -9.94
N THR A 468 -17.52 -20.97 -11.26
CA THR A 468 -17.09 -22.18 -11.97
C THR A 468 -16.31 -21.94 -13.26
N ALA A 469 -16.35 -20.72 -13.83
CA ALA A 469 -15.83 -20.48 -15.18
C ALA A 469 -14.31 -20.51 -15.33
N GLY A 470 -13.55 -20.56 -14.24
CA GLY A 470 -12.08 -20.56 -14.28
C GLY A 470 -11.46 -19.36 -13.60
N LYS A 471 -10.16 -19.13 -13.82
CA LYS A 471 -9.37 -18.13 -13.10
C LYS A 471 -8.59 -17.23 -14.05
N ASP A 472 -8.33 -16.00 -13.58
CA ASP A 472 -7.36 -15.08 -14.16
C ASP A 472 -6.25 -14.89 -13.12
N THR A 473 -5.06 -15.39 -13.40
CA THR A 473 -3.88 -15.30 -12.54
C THR A 473 -2.78 -14.53 -13.24
N LYS A 474 -2.04 -13.74 -12.48
CA LYS A 474 -0.94 -12.93 -13.00
C LYS A 474 0.21 -12.91 -12.01
N GLU A 475 1.33 -13.44 -12.42
CA GLU A 475 2.58 -13.40 -11.70
C GLU A 475 3.50 -12.36 -12.31
N ARG A 476 4.00 -11.42 -11.51
CA ARG A 476 4.89 -10.35 -11.97
C ARG A 476 6.12 -10.28 -11.10
N ASP A 477 7.28 -10.53 -11.69
CA ASP A 477 8.59 -10.41 -11.04
C ASP A 477 9.34 -9.20 -11.60
N ILE A 478 9.82 -8.34 -10.70
CA ILE A 478 10.66 -7.18 -11.05
C ILE A 478 11.93 -7.23 -10.23
N LEU A 479 13.07 -7.34 -10.92
CA LEU A 479 14.38 -7.22 -10.32
C LEU A 479 15.03 -5.90 -10.78
N ASN A 480 15.42 -5.07 -9.84
CA ASN A 480 16.15 -3.83 -10.11
C ASN A 480 17.50 -3.90 -9.42
N GLN A 481 18.57 -3.66 -10.17
CA GLN A 481 19.96 -3.62 -9.69
C GLN A 481 20.60 -2.30 -10.10
N GLN A 482 21.30 -1.67 -9.16
CA GLN A 482 21.92 -0.38 -9.40
C GLN A 482 23.30 -0.33 -8.75
N VAL A 483 24.26 0.18 -9.49
CA VAL A 483 25.63 0.47 -9.06
C VAL A 483 25.87 1.96 -9.24
N ASN A 484 26.30 2.64 -8.19
CA ASN A 484 26.64 4.06 -8.22
C ASN A 484 28.09 4.22 -7.72
N LEU A 485 28.91 4.85 -8.51
CA LEU A 485 30.28 5.22 -8.18
C LEU A 485 30.36 6.73 -8.01
N LEU A 486 30.90 7.19 -6.89
CA LEU A 486 31.23 8.58 -6.64
C LEU A 486 32.75 8.69 -6.54
N ILE A 487 33.35 9.51 -7.42
CA ILE A 487 34.77 9.73 -7.54
C ILE A 487 35.05 11.21 -7.22
N GLU A 488 35.73 11.51 -6.11
CA GLU A 488 36.09 12.86 -5.67
C GLU A 488 37.63 12.97 -5.48
N PRO A 489 38.44 13.00 -6.58
CA PRO A 489 39.90 13.00 -6.48
C PRO A 489 40.46 14.31 -5.94
N ILE A 490 39.70 15.39 -6.10
CA ILE A 490 40.01 16.73 -5.61
C ILE A 490 38.75 17.26 -4.94
N LYS A 491 38.87 17.89 -3.79
CA LYS A 491 37.77 18.45 -3.02
C LYS A 491 36.86 19.33 -3.89
N ASN A 492 35.56 19.07 -3.83
CA ASN A 492 34.50 19.74 -4.60
C ASN A 492 34.47 19.41 -6.10
N TRP A 493 35.31 18.49 -6.59
CA TRP A 493 35.18 17.94 -7.93
C TRP A 493 34.67 16.50 -7.84
N ARG A 494 33.41 16.29 -8.18
CA ARG A 494 32.74 15.00 -8.07
C ARG A 494 32.36 14.47 -9.44
N THR A 495 32.66 13.21 -9.67
CA THR A 495 32.23 12.49 -10.85
C THR A 495 31.37 11.31 -10.40
N HIS A 496 30.17 11.20 -10.95
CA HIS A 496 29.22 10.15 -10.70
C HIS A 496 29.14 9.24 -11.92
N ILE A 497 29.15 7.93 -11.70
CA ILE A 497 28.94 6.91 -12.72
C ILE A 497 27.88 5.95 -12.18
N ASP A 498 26.71 5.95 -12.80
CA ASP A 498 25.56 5.20 -12.36
C ASP A 498 25.15 4.20 -13.46
N PHE A 499 24.94 2.97 -13.06
CA PHE A 499 24.41 1.93 -13.93
C PHE A 499 23.21 1.26 -13.28
N THR A 500 22.08 1.19 -14.00
CA THR A 500 20.89 0.51 -13.57
C THR A 500 20.49 -0.56 -14.58
N TYR A 501 20.17 -1.74 -14.06
CA TYR A 501 19.52 -2.82 -14.79
C TYR A 501 18.20 -3.16 -14.12
N ARG A 502 17.10 -3.16 -14.89
CA ARG A 502 15.79 -3.66 -14.46
C ARG A 502 15.34 -4.76 -15.39
N SER A 503 14.94 -5.88 -14.81
CA SER A 503 14.25 -6.97 -15.50
C SER A 503 12.85 -7.10 -14.93
N GLU A 504 11.86 -7.12 -15.81
CA GLU A 504 10.47 -7.42 -15.48
C GLU A 504 10.01 -8.61 -16.30
N ASN A 505 9.45 -9.60 -15.61
CA ASN A 505 8.81 -10.75 -16.22
C ASN A 505 7.38 -10.84 -15.67
N THR A 506 6.40 -10.91 -16.56
CA THR A 506 5.01 -11.11 -16.19
C THR A 506 4.48 -12.31 -16.95
N ALA A 507 3.96 -13.28 -16.22
CA ALA A 507 3.21 -14.40 -16.76
C ALA A 507 1.75 -14.25 -16.35
N ARG A 508 0.83 -14.33 -17.30
CA ARG A 508 -0.60 -14.30 -17.04
C ARG A 508 -1.24 -15.51 -17.67
N HIS A 509 -1.96 -16.24 -16.85
CA HIS A 509 -2.83 -17.33 -17.27
C HIS A 509 -4.27 -16.95 -16.99
N TRP A 510 -5.15 -17.08 -17.97
CA TRP A 510 -6.58 -17.05 -17.72
C TRP A 510 -7.30 -18.08 -18.57
N ASP A 511 -8.28 -18.72 -17.94
CA ASP A 511 -9.04 -19.78 -18.53
C ASP A 511 -10.54 -19.53 -18.38
N LYS A 512 -11.30 -19.93 -19.38
CA LYS A 512 -12.75 -20.02 -19.32
C LYS A 512 -13.16 -21.47 -19.56
N LYS A 513 -13.83 -22.05 -18.58
CA LYS A 513 -14.39 -23.40 -18.65
C LYS A 513 -15.79 -23.38 -19.23
N MET A 514 -16.23 -24.50 -19.81
CA MET A 514 -17.63 -24.68 -20.13
C MET A 514 -18.49 -24.52 -18.87
N LEU A 515 -19.65 -23.90 -19.02
CA LEU A 515 -20.59 -23.72 -17.94
C LEU A 515 -21.73 -24.72 -18.05
N TYR A 516 -22.07 -25.32 -16.90
CA TYR A 516 -23.14 -26.30 -16.81
C TYR A 516 -24.21 -25.80 -15.83
N ASN A 517 -25.45 -25.67 -16.33
CA ASN A 517 -26.63 -25.71 -15.48
C ASN A 517 -26.92 -27.17 -15.10
N HIS A 518 -27.84 -27.38 -14.19
CA HIS A 518 -28.29 -28.71 -13.82
C HIS A 518 -29.79 -28.81 -14.03
N ASP A 519 -30.26 -29.99 -14.41
CA ASP A 519 -31.68 -30.26 -14.52
C ASP A 519 -32.33 -30.45 -13.14
N VAL A 520 -33.67 -30.71 -13.10
CA VAL A 520 -34.39 -30.92 -11.86
C VAL A 520 -33.88 -32.13 -11.07
N ALA A 521 -33.33 -33.13 -11.74
CA ALA A 521 -32.71 -34.32 -11.13
C ALA A 521 -31.24 -34.11 -10.71
N GLY A 522 -30.65 -32.98 -11.07
CA GLY A 522 -29.25 -32.66 -10.76
C GLY A 522 -28.26 -33.14 -11.83
N ASN A 523 -28.72 -33.52 -13.02
CA ASN A 523 -27.81 -33.87 -14.11
C ASN A 523 -27.28 -32.58 -14.79
N PRO A 524 -26.00 -32.54 -15.19
CA PRO A 524 -25.44 -31.37 -15.85
C PRO A 524 -26.01 -31.17 -17.25
N ILE A 525 -26.35 -29.93 -17.57
CA ILE A 525 -26.79 -29.48 -18.89
C ILE A 525 -25.85 -28.36 -19.33
N VAL A 526 -25.24 -28.49 -20.49
CA VAL A 526 -24.34 -27.47 -21.02
C VAL A 526 -25.11 -26.15 -21.22
N TYR A 527 -24.67 -25.10 -20.53
CA TYR A 527 -25.18 -23.75 -20.66
C TYR A 527 -24.35 -22.92 -21.64
N ASP A 528 -23.04 -22.87 -21.43
CA ASP A 528 -22.09 -22.20 -22.33
C ASP A 528 -21.00 -23.19 -22.75
N LYS A 529 -20.90 -23.42 -24.05
CA LYS A 529 -19.90 -24.33 -24.65
C LYS A 529 -18.53 -23.67 -24.85
N GLY A 530 -18.45 -22.35 -24.67
CA GLY A 530 -17.21 -21.62 -24.87
C GLY A 530 -16.20 -21.98 -23.79
N SER A 531 -15.15 -22.71 -24.16
CA SER A 531 -13.98 -22.90 -23.32
C SER A 531 -12.75 -22.39 -24.06
N ASN A 532 -11.89 -21.73 -23.34
CA ASN A 532 -10.61 -21.27 -23.87
C ASN A 532 -9.58 -21.14 -22.77
N VAL A 533 -8.31 -21.15 -23.14
CA VAL A 533 -7.18 -20.88 -22.28
C VAL A 533 -6.25 -19.89 -22.97
N HIS A 534 -5.72 -18.97 -22.19
CA HIS A 534 -4.79 -17.94 -22.65
C HIS A 534 -3.56 -17.94 -21.75
N GLU A 535 -2.40 -17.88 -22.38
CA GLU A 535 -1.10 -17.70 -21.76
C GLU A 535 -0.44 -16.47 -22.36
N ASP A 536 -0.22 -15.45 -21.54
CA ASP A 536 0.46 -14.23 -21.95
C ASP A 536 1.78 -14.10 -21.18
N GLU A 537 2.88 -13.92 -21.88
CA GLU A 537 4.16 -13.59 -21.28
C GLU A 537 4.64 -12.21 -21.76
N TYR A 538 5.05 -11.42 -20.81
CA TYR A 538 5.68 -10.12 -21.03
C TYR A 538 7.05 -10.10 -20.36
N LYS A 539 8.06 -9.72 -21.12
CA LYS A 539 9.42 -9.55 -20.65
C LYS A 539 9.96 -8.19 -21.02
N GLU A 540 10.47 -7.46 -20.04
CA GLU A 540 11.10 -6.18 -20.24
C GLU A 540 12.50 -6.17 -19.61
N ASN A 541 13.50 -5.69 -20.36
CA ASN A 541 14.83 -5.41 -19.85
C ASN A 541 15.14 -3.94 -20.12
N TYR A 542 15.43 -3.21 -19.06
CA TYR A 542 15.80 -1.79 -19.09
C TYR A 542 17.21 -1.61 -18.57
N TYR A 543 18.00 -0.86 -19.33
CA TYR A 543 19.36 -0.49 -19.00
C TYR A 543 19.45 1.03 -18.99
N ASN A 544 20.05 1.60 -17.96
CA ASN A 544 20.33 3.03 -17.86
C ASN A 544 21.77 3.21 -17.40
N PHE A 545 22.54 3.96 -18.19
CA PHE A 545 23.89 4.39 -17.88
C PHE A 545 23.93 5.91 -17.80
N GLN A 546 24.47 6.44 -16.71
CA GLN A 546 24.64 7.87 -16.49
C GLN A 546 26.08 8.12 -16.05
N ALA A 547 26.70 9.16 -16.62
CA ALA A 547 27.99 9.65 -16.17
C ALA A 547 27.95 11.17 -16.18
N TYR A 548 28.17 11.80 -15.04
CA TYR A 548 28.23 13.26 -14.94
C TYR A 548 29.31 13.70 -13.95
N THR A 549 29.86 14.87 -14.21
CA THR A 549 30.84 15.49 -13.34
C THR A 549 30.39 16.88 -12.94
N GLU A 550 30.67 17.25 -11.70
CA GLU A 550 30.34 18.56 -11.14
C GLU A 550 31.57 19.16 -10.43
N TYR A 551 31.71 20.45 -10.56
CA TYR A 551 32.75 21.21 -9.86
C TYR A 551 32.15 22.45 -9.20
N ASN A 552 32.37 22.55 -7.88
CA ASN A 552 31.93 23.67 -7.07
C ASN A 552 33.12 24.54 -6.67
N PHE A 553 33.11 25.81 -7.04
CA PHE A 553 34.19 26.74 -6.68
C PHE A 553 33.66 28.13 -6.36
N SER A 554 34.44 28.87 -5.55
CA SER A 554 34.09 30.24 -5.16
C SER A 554 35.18 31.20 -5.63
N LEU A 555 34.79 32.27 -6.32
CA LEU A 555 35.69 33.35 -6.73
C LEU A 555 35.52 34.54 -5.77
N ALA A 556 36.65 35.10 -5.32
CA ALA A 556 36.71 36.25 -4.42
C ALA A 556 35.88 36.09 -3.12
N LYS A 557 35.56 34.85 -2.69
CA LYS A 557 34.69 34.51 -1.52
C LYS A 557 33.28 35.11 -1.59
N LYS A 558 32.84 35.61 -2.75
CA LYS A 558 31.55 36.26 -2.96
C LYS A 558 30.70 35.59 -4.04
N HIS A 559 31.34 35.02 -5.04
CA HIS A 559 30.68 34.39 -6.19
C HIS A 559 30.86 32.89 -6.13
N ASN A 560 29.76 32.15 -5.96
CA ASN A 560 29.80 30.70 -5.93
C ASN A 560 29.32 30.18 -7.28
N PHE A 561 30.13 29.32 -7.89
CA PHE A 561 29.83 28.68 -9.17
C PHE A 561 29.66 27.19 -8.96
N HIS A 562 28.66 26.63 -9.62
CA HIS A 562 28.42 25.21 -9.79
C HIS A 562 28.37 24.93 -11.29
N VAL A 563 29.29 24.11 -11.78
CA VAL A 563 29.33 23.71 -13.18
C VAL A 563 29.17 22.20 -13.25
N MET A 564 28.27 21.74 -14.09
CA MET A 564 27.99 20.33 -14.28
C MET A 564 27.90 20.01 -15.77
N GLY A 565 28.44 18.85 -16.16
CA GLY A 565 28.28 18.27 -17.50
C GLY A 565 28.12 16.76 -17.41
N GLY A 566 27.30 16.19 -18.26
CA GLY A 566 27.03 14.76 -18.16
C GLY A 566 26.49 14.14 -19.45
N PHE A 567 26.41 12.82 -19.41
CA PHE A 567 25.92 11.97 -20.47
C PHE A 567 24.98 10.91 -19.84
N GLN A 568 23.87 10.61 -20.54
CA GLN A 568 22.95 9.55 -20.20
C GLN A 568 22.59 8.74 -21.45
N ALA A 569 22.52 7.42 -21.30
CA ALA A 569 22.04 6.50 -22.32
C ALA A 569 21.09 5.47 -21.70
N GLU A 570 19.99 5.23 -22.40
CA GLU A 570 18.97 4.28 -21.97
C GLU A 570 18.63 3.32 -23.08
N GLN A 571 18.34 2.08 -22.71
CA GLN A 571 17.83 1.06 -23.62
C GLN A 571 16.68 0.29 -22.95
N LEU A 572 15.57 0.16 -23.66
CA LEU A 572 14.45 -0.65 -23.28
C LEU A 572 14.21 -1.72 -24.35
N ARG A 573 14.18 -2.98 -23.92
CA ARG A 573 13.85 -4.13 -24.77
C ARG A 573 12.61 -4.80 -24.21
N LYS A 574 11.57 -4.91 -25.05
CA LYS A 574 10.31 -5.57 -24.71
C LYS A 574 10.11 -6.76 -25.61
N THR A 575 9.63 -7.85 -25.03
CA THR A 575 9.15 -9.03 -25.73
C THR A 575 7.81 -9.39 -25.12
N GLU A 576 6.84 -9.59 -25.96
CA GLU A 576 5.49 -9.95 -25.55
C GLU A 576 5.00 -11.04 -26.49
N PHE A 577 4.46 -12.10 -25.96
CA PHE A 577 3.79 -13.11 -26.75
C PHE A 577 2.59 -13.65 -25.99
N GLY A 578 1.55 -14.03 -26.73
CA GLY A 578 0.35 -14.63 -26.18
C GLY A 578 0.02 -15.88 -26.97
N LEU A 579 -0.47 -16.87 -26.28
CA LEU A 579 -1.02 -18.10 -26.83
C LEU A 579 -2.47 -18.21 -26.43
N GLN A 580 -3.32 -18.66 -27.35
CA GLN A 580 -4.72 -18.92 -27.09
C GLN A 580 -5.13 -20.23 -27.71
N ARG A 581 -5.92 -21.00 -26.98
CA ARG A 581 -6.58 -22.18 -27.51
C ARG A 581 -8.06 -22.17 -27.16
N ASP A 582 -8.91 -22.34 -28.12
CA ASP A 582 -10.36 -22.48 -27.96
C ASP A 582 -10.75 -23.96 -28.04
N GLY A 583 -11.82 -24.35 -27.37
CA GLY A 583 -12.35 -25.70 -27.36
C GLY A 583 -11.46 -26.67 -26.59
N VAL A 584 -11.19 -26.40 -25.35
CA VAL A 584 -10.37 -27.23 -24.46
C VAL A 584 -11.06 -28.59 -24.25
N LEU A 585 -10.36 -29.69 -24.56
CA LEU A 585 -10.91 -31.06 -24.48
C LEU A 585 -10.94 -31.61 -23.05
N ASP A 586 -9.99 -31.23 -22.23
CA ASP A 586 -9.86 -31.69 -20.84
C ASP A 586 -9.77 -30.47 -19.91
N GLU A 587 -10.87 -30.19 -19.21
CA GLU A 587 -10.93 -29.07 -18.26
C GLU A 587 -10.11 -29.28 -16.96
N SER A 588 -9.59 -30.48 -16.75
CA SER A 588 -8.67 -30.78 -15.64
C SER A 588 -7.24 -30.33 -15.93
N ARG A 589 -6.89 -30.13 -17.21
CA ARG A 589 -5.60 -29.67 -17.71
C ARG A 589 -5.81 -28.50 -18.65
N LEU A 590 -5.87 -27.31 -18.09
CA LEU A 590 -6.02 -26.06 -18.84
C LEU A 590 -4.62 -25.51 -19.13
N GLU A 591 -3.91 -26.17 -20.03
CA GLU A 591 -2.59 -25.76 -20.53
C GLU A 591 -2.66 -25.63 -22.06
N VAL A 592 -1.88 -24.73 -22.61
CA VAL A 592 -1.68 -24.62 -24.07
C VAL A 592 -0.50 -25.53 -24.42
N ASP A 593 -0.79 -26.68 -25.02
CA ASP A 593 0.23 -27.61 -25.53
C ASP A 593 0.89 -27.07 -26.83
#